data_dea12a3469d23a3feb1f4eb577a0ef19
#
_entry.id   dea12a3469d23a3feb1f4eb577a0ef19
#
_cell.length_a   1.000
_cell.length_b   1.000
_cell.length_c   1.000
_cell.angle_alpha   90.00
_cell.angle_beta   90.00
_cell.angle_gamma   90.00
#
_symmetry.space_group_name_H-M   'P 1'
#
loop_
_entity.id
_entity.type
_entity.pdbx_description
1 polymer ?
#
loop_
_entity_poly.entity_id
_entity_poly.type
_entity_poly.pdbx_seq_one_letter_code
_entity_poly.pdbx_strand_id
1 'polypeptide(L)' 'MEEVLRDRYGNILGRIEDNVRELIARGKYGNKCGTYDKSTNTTKDRLGNKVGTGNLLVALLPISLL' A
#
# COMPACT_ATOMS: atom_id res chain seq x y z
N MET A 1 8.02 -8.87 6.53
CA MET A 1 6.90 -8.70 7.46
C MET A 1 5.69 -8.18 6.70
N GLU A 2 4.50 -8.59 7.10
CA GLU A 2 3.29 -8.23 6.39
C GLU A 2 2.26 -7.68 7.36
N GLU A 3 1.59 -6.61 6.98
CA GLU A 3 0.52 -6.04 7.77
C GLU A 3 -0.79 -6.16 7.00
N VAL A 4 -1.81 -6.76 7.62
CA VAL A 4 -3.13 -6.88 7.02
C VAL A 4 -3.98 -5.70 7.50
N LEU A 5 -4.58 -4.99 6.56
CA LEU A 5 -5.44 -3.84 6.86
C LEU A 5 -6.89 -4.30 6.85
N ARG A 6 -7.62 -3.96 7.91
CA ARG A 6 -9.02 -4.34 8.06
C ARG A 6 -9.86 -3.12 8.40
N ASP A 7 -11.12 -3.17 8.02
CA ASP A 7 -12.07 -2.14 8.43
C ASP A 7 -12.58 -2.44 9.85
N ARG A 8 -13.45 -1.59 10.35
CA ARG A 8 -13.99 -1.74 11.70
C ARG A 8 -14.90 -2.96 11.87
N TYR A 9 -15.31 -3.57 10.77
CA TYR A 9 -16.12 -4.79 10.79
C TYR A 9 -15.28 -6.05 10.63
N GLY A 10 -13.96 -5.91 10.54
CA GLY A 10 -13.03 -7.02 10.40
C GLY A 10 -12.82 -7.49 8.97
N ASN A 11 -13.39 -6.81 7.98
CA ASN A 11 -13.19 -7.18 6.59
C ASN A 11 -11.79 -6.77 6.14
N ILE A 12 -11.14 -7.64 5.36
CA ILE A 12 -9.81 -7.35 4.85
C ILE A 12 -9.92 -6.35 3.71
N LEU A 13 -9.23 -5.21 3.86
CA LEU A 13 -9.17 -4.17 2.84
C LEU A 13 -7.97 -4.35 1.93
N GLY A 14 -6.91 -4.92 2.46
CA GLY A 14 -5.68 -5.12 1.72
C GLY A 14 -4.55 -5.44 2.69
N ARG A 15 -3.34 -5.40 2.18
CA ARG A 15 -2.17 -5.68 3.02
C ARG A 15 -0.96 -4.91 2.52
N ILE A 16 -0.01 -4.71 3.43
CA ILE A 16 1.28 -4.10 3.13
C ILE A 16 2.35 -5.14 3.36
N GLU A 17 3.13 -5.44 2.33
CA GLU A 17 4.28 -6.33 2.44
C GLU A 17 5.52 -5.48 2.70
N ASP A 18 6.26 -5.81 3.75
CA ASP A 18 7.45 -5.05 4.13
C ASP A 18 8.70 -5.79 3.66
N ASN A 19 9.32 -5.25 2.63
CA ASN A 19 10.60 -5.72 2.12
C ASN A 19 11.71 -4.79 2.59
N VAL A 20 12.96 -5.23 2.42
CA VAL A 20 14.10 -4.45 2.87
C VAL A 20 14.13 -3.06 2.24
N ARG A 21 13.82 -2.97 0.95
CA ARG A 21 13.93 -1.71 0.19
C ARG A 21 12.62 -1.00 0.00
N GLU A 22 11.50 -1.71 0.10
CA GLU A 22 10.22 -1.10 -0.23
C GLU A 22 9.08 -1.74 0.54
N LEU A 23 7.98 -1.01 0.59
CA LEU A 23 6.71 -1.53 1.07
C LEU A 23 5.82 -1.70 -0.15
N ILE A 24 5.11 -2.82 -0.24
CA ILE A 24 4.22 -3.10 -1.35
C ILE A 24 2.79 -3.15 -0.81
N ALA A 25 1.93 -2.30 -1.37
CA ALA A 25 0.51 -2.29 -1.01
C ALA A 25 -0.24 -3.19 -1.98
N ARG A 26 -1.01 -4.16 -1.44
CA ARG A 26 -1.83 -5.05 -2.23
C ARG A 26 -3.27 -4.96 -1.78
N GLY A 27 -4.19 -5.06 -2.74
CA GLY A 27 -5.62 -5.11 -2.45
C GLY A 27 -6.01 -6.43 -1.82
N LYS A 28 -7.29 -6.56 -1.45
CA LYS A 28 -7.77 -7.77 -0.78
C LYS A 28 -7.67 -9.03 -1.64
N TYR A 29 -7.58 -8.87 -2.95
CA TYR A 29 -7.43 -9.99 -3.89
C TYR A 29 -5.98 -10.26 -4.28
N GLY A 30 -5.03 -9.56 -3.64
CA GLY A 30 -3.62 -9.77 -3.88
C GLY A 30 -3.03 -8.92 -5.00
N ASN A 31 -3.82 -8.12 -5.68
CA ASN A 31 -3.33 -7.25 -6.74
C ASN A 31 -2.50 -6.11 -6.16
N LYS A 32 -1.40 -5.79 -6.84
CA LYS A 32 -0.52 -4.71 -6.42
C LYS A 32 -1.20 -3.37 -6.65
N CYS A 33 -1.27 -2.55 -5.62
CA CYS A 33 -1.86 -1.21 -5.71
C CYS A 33 -0.80 -0.13 -5.81
N GLY A 34 0.38 -0.36 -5.25
CA GLY A 34 1.46 0.60 -5.32
C GLY A 34 2.63 0.17 -4.46
N THR A 35 3.69 0.96 -4.47
CA THR A 35 4.89 0.71 -3.68
C THR A 35 5.40 2.00 -3.07
N TYR A 36 6.05 1.85 -1.92
CA TYR A 36 6.77 2.95 -1.29
C TYR A 36 8.25 2.58 -1.25
N ASP A 37 9.08 3.38 -1.89
CA ASP A 37 10.54 3.17 -1.92
C ASP A 37 11.15 3.86 -0.69
N LYS A 38 11.71 3.05 0.20
CA LYS A 38 12.30 3.57 1.44
C LYS A 38 13.55 4.40 1.18
N SER A 39 14.31 4.07 0.14
CA SER A 39 15.57 4.75 -0.14
C SER A 39 15.36 6.15 -0.68
N THR A 40 14.32 6.37 -1.45
CA THR A 40 14.02 7.67 -2.05
C THR A 40 12.86 8.38 -1.38
N ASN A 41 12.22 7.74 -0.39
CA ASN A 41 11.05 8.28 0.31
C ASN A 41 9.95 8.68 -0.68
N THR A 42 9.71 7.82 -1.67
CA THR A 42 8.79 8.10 -2.76
C THR A 42 7.76 6.98 -2.88
N THR A 43 6.50 7.35 -3.07
CA THR A 43 5.42 6.40 -3.32
C THR A 43 5.10 6.41 -4.81
N LYS A 44 4.95 5.21 -5.38
CA LYS A 44 4.59 5.02 -6.78
C LYS A 44 3.31 4.20 -6.86
N ASP A 45 2.53 4.44 -7.90
CA ASP A 45 1.32 3.67 -8.15
C ASP A 45 1.66 2.32 -8.78
N ARG A 46 0.62 1.55 -9.13
CA ARG A 46 0.80 0.21 -9.69
C ARG A 46 1.50 0.23 -11.05
N LEU A 47 1.47 1.35 -11.74
CA LEU A 47 2.09 1.51 -13.05
C LEU A 47 3.52 2.03 -12.94
N GLY A 48 3.99 2.34 -11.72
CA GLY A 48 5.33 2.86 -11.51
C GLY A 48 5.43 4.37 -11.57
N ASN A 49 4.31 5.07 -11.67
CA ASN A 49 4.30 6.52 -11.70
C ASN A 49 4.41 7.07 -10.28
N LYS A 50 5.19 8.13 -10.11
CA LYS A 50 5.35 8.77 -8.82
C LYS A 50 4.03 9.39 -8.37
N VAL A 51 3.57 9.00 -7.18
CA VAL A 51 2.38 9.59 -6.57
C VAL A 51 2.76 10.80 -5.74
N GLY A 52 3.85 10.69 -4.98
CA GLY A 52 4.31 11.77 -4.14
C GLY A 52 5.46 11.36 -3.26
N THR A 53 5.88 12.25 -2.39
CA THR A 53 6.94 12.02 -1.42
C THR A 53 6.34 11.57 -0.10
N GLY A 54 7.03 10.64 0.56
CA GLY A 54 6.53 10.05 1.80
C GLY A 54 5.72 8.79 1.54
N ASN A 55 5.28 8.14 2.61
CA ASN A 55 4.52 6.90 2.52
C ASN A 55 3.03 7.21 2.32
N LEU A 56 2.57 7.09 1.09
CA LEU A 56 1.19 7.37 0.72
C LEU A 56 0.42 6.10 0.35
N LEU A 57 0.92 4.93 0.74
CA LEU A 57 0.33 3.66 0.32
C LEU A 57 -1.12 3.50 0.76
N VAL A 58 -1.47 4.00 1.94
CA VAL A 58 -2.85 3.90 2.43
C VAL A 58 -3.82 4.60 1.49
N ALA A 59 -3.38 5.69 0.88
CA ALA A 59 -4.21 6.45 -0.06
C ALA A 59 -4.44 5.69 -1.38
N LEU A 60 -3.58 4.72 -1.69
CA LEU A 60 -3.70 3.93 -2.92
C LEU A 60 -4.58 2.71 -2.76
N LEU A 61 -4.85 2.29 -1.53
CA LEU A 61 -5.71 1.14 -1.27
C LEU A 61 -7.17 1.58 -1.41
N PRO A 62 -8.03 0.68 -1.88
CA PRO A 62 -9.45 1.01 -2.02
C PRO A 62 -10.15 0.97 -0.66
N ILE A 63 -9.67 1.78 0.25
CA ILE A 63 -10.20 1.86 1.60
C ILE A 63 -11.33 2.88 1.60
N SER A 64 -12.53 2.40 1.81
CA SER A 64 -13.66 3.30 2.04
C SER A 64 -13.69 3.62 3.52
N LEU A 65 -13.32 4.82 3.86
CA LEU A 65 -13.32 5.27 5.25
C LEU A 65 -14.66 5.86 5.67
N LEU A 66 -15.59 5.83 4.79
CA LEU A 66 -16.88 6.48 5.01
C LEU A 66 -17.94 5.50 5.44
#